data_d80ac5ded1df1e4e64b21d6acce77112
#
_entry.id   d80ac5ded1df1e4e64b21d6acce77112
#
_cell.length_a   1.000
_cell.length_b   1.000
_cell.length_c   1.000
_cell.angle_alpha   90.00
_cell.angle_beta   90.00
_cell.angle_gamma   90.00
#
_symmetry.space_group_name_H-M   'P 1'
#
loop_
_entity.id
_entity.type
_entity.pdbx_description
1 polymer ?
#
loop_
_entity_poly.entity_id
_entity_poly.type
_entity_poly.pdbx_seq_one_letter_code
_entity_poly.pdbx_strand_id
1 'polypeptide(L)'
;MVASVPVDPSVPLWRRVRAASSTQNRRELLTVVAVVLLWVLGRLVMLKVFSNPSSNYITGDVNYYRAWLTGGHTDKEMLIEYPVPVLWFMRVLTWFSVGEQVQYFNQLFVVIMLVLDAIMAMALWRNGKRWGAVWWSIFVPALGPIMWFRFDMVPAVCMGLA
;
A
#
# COMPACT_ATOMS: atom_id res chain seq x y z
N MET A 1 -24.86 28.90 8.90
CA MET A 1 -25.31 29.93 7.97
C MET A 1 -24.31 30.02 6.84
N VAL A 2 -24.65 29.54 5.63
CA VAL A 2 -23.81 29.70 4.45
C VAL A 2 -24.24 31.01 3.79
N ALA A 3 -23.35 32.02 3.83
CA ALA A 3 -23.61 33.28 3.17
C ALA A 3 -23.76 33.03 1.65
N SER A 4 -24.91 33.33 1.11
CA SER A 4 -25.17 33.29 -0.33
C SER A 4 -24.36 34.39 -0.99
N VAL A 5 -23.37 34.00 -1.79
CA VAL A 5 -22.61 34.95 -2.62
C VAL A 5 -23.58 35.60 -3.63
N PRO A 6 -23.69 36.93 -3.72
CA PRO A 6 -24.58 37.55 -4.67
C PRO A 6 -24.16 37.20 -6.09
N VAL A 7 -25.13 36.68 -6.85
CA VAL A 7 -24.91 36.22 -8.23
C VAL A 7 -25.06 37.45 -9.14
N ASP A 8 -23.98 37.91 -9.75
CA ASP A 8 -24.00 39.01 -10.74
C ASP A 8 -24.77 38.57 -11.99
N PRO A 9 -25.92 39.16 -12.31
CA PRO A 9 -26.74 38.80 -13.46
C PRO A 9 -26.08 39.12 -14.80
N SER A 10 -25.09 39.98 -14.86
CA SER A 10 -24.41 40.41 -16.09
C SER A 10 -23.45 39.35 -16.66
N VAL A 11 -23.06 38.33 -15.85
CA VAL A 11 -22.14 37.29 -16.29
C VAL A 11 -22.92 36.14 -16.95
N PRO A 12 -22.64 35.83 -18.24
CA PRO A 12 -23.33 34.73 -18.96
C PRO A 12 -23.21 33.38 -18.25
N LEU A 13 -24.29 32.60 -18.25
CA LEU A 13 -24.39 31.30 -17.59
C LEU A 13 -23.22 30.35 -17.95
N TRP A 14 -22.82 30.32 -19.22
CA TRP A 14 -21.71 29.45 -19.66
C TRP A 14 -20.37 29.81 -19.03
N ARG A 15 -20.09 31.09 -18.74
CA ARG A 15 -18.88 31.51 -18.01
C ARG A 15 -18.93 31.05 -16.56
N ARG A 16 -20.09 31.10 -15.92
CA ARG A 16 -20.29 30.65 -14.53
C ARG A 16 -20.10 29.14 -14.42
N VAL A 17 -20.69 28.37 -15.35
CA VAL A 17 -20.53 26.91 -15.41
C VAL A 17 -19.07 26.52 -15.63
N ARG A 18 -18.38 27.19 -16.56
CA ARG A 18 -16.96 26.92 -16.84
C ARG A 18 -16.07 27.27 -15.64
N ALA A 19 -16.32 28.38 -14.96
CA ALA A 19 -15.56 28.77 -13.76
C ALA A 19 -15.81 27.77 -12.59
N ALA A 20 -17.04 27.37 -12.37
CA ALA A 20 -17.40 26.38 -11.35
C ALA A 20 -16.72 25.04 -11.62
N SER A 21 -16.76 24.56 -12.89
CA SER A 21 -16.10 23.32 -13.29
C SER A 21 -14.59 23.37 -13.10
N SER A 22 -13.92 24.48 -13.44
CA SER A 22 -12.48 24.63 -13.27
C SER A 22 -12.06 24.64 -11.79
N THR A 23 -12.86 25.27 -10.94
CA THR A 23 -12.59 25.31 -9.49
C THR A 23 -12.81 23.93 -8.85
N GLN A 24 -13.82 23.21 -9.27
CA GLN A 24 -14.09 21.84 -8.79
C GLN A 24 -12.95 20.91 -9.19
N ASN A 25 -12.53 20.92 -10.46
CA ASN A 25 -11.42 20.11 -10.94
C ASN A 25 -10.11 20.41 -10.19
N ARG A 26 -9.84 21.68 -9.89
CA ARG A 26 -8.67 22.08 -9.11
C ARG A 26 -8.71 21.54 -7.68
N ARG A 27 -9.87 21.62 -7.02
CA ARG A 27 -10.03 21.05 -5.65
C ARG A 27 -9.83 19.55 -5.64
N GLU A 28 -10.40 18.84 -6.61
CA GLU A 28 -10.21 17.40 -6.74
C GLU A 28 -8.75 17.03 -6.97
N LEU A 29 -8.06 17.72 -7.86
CA LEU A 29 -6.64 17.52 -8.11
C LEU A 29 -5.81 17.75 -6.84
N LEU A 30 -6.05 18.84 -6.12
CA LEU A 30 -5.34 19.11 -4.85
C LEU A 30 -5.59 18.03 -3.80
N THR A 31 -6.81 17.50 -3.73
CA THR A 31 -7.12 16.40 -2.80
C THR A 31 -6.38 15.11 -3.18
N VAL A 32 -6.35 14.76 -4.46
CA VAL A 32 -5.58 13.62 -4.96
C VAL A 32 -4.10 13.78 -4.60
N VAL A 33 -3.52 14.93 -4.93
CA VAL A 33 -2.11 15.22 -4.64
C VAL A 33 -1.83 15.14 -3.14
N ALA A 34 -2.70 15.68 -2.29
CA ALA A 34 -2.53 15.62 -0.84
C ALA A 34 -2.56 14.17 -0.31
N VAL A 35 -3.46 13.32 -0.81
CA VAL A 35 -3.53 11.91 -0.40
C VAL A 35 -2.32 11.13 -0.90
N VAL A 36 -1.89 11.37 -2.14
CA VAL A 36 -0.67 10.73 -2.67
C VAL A 36 0.56 11.15 -1.87
N LEU A 37 0.70 12.41 -1.55
CA LEU A 37 1.81 12.90 -0.71
C LEU A 37 1.76 12.29 0.69
N LEU A 38 0.59 12.21 1.30
CA LEU A 38 0.41 11.55 2.61
C LEU A 38 0.83 10.08 2.55
N TRP A 39 0.41 9.36 1.52
CA TRP A 39 0.79 7.97 1.30
C TRP A 39 2.31 7.83 1.13
N VAL A 40 2.93 8.62 0.25
CA VAL A 40 4.38 8.60 -0.02
C VAL A 40 5.18 8.92 1.25
N LEU A 41 4.83 10.00 1.95
CA LEU A 41 5.53 10.41 3.17
C LEU A 41 5.45 9.35 4.25
N GLY A 42 4.28 8.72 4.43
CA GLY A 42 4.13 7.62 5.38
C GLY A 42 5.07 6.45 5.06
N ARG A 43 5.22 6.08 3.77
CA ARG A 43 6.12 4.98 3.35
C ARG A 43 7.59 5.36 3.46
N LEU A 44 7.93 6.61 3.20
CA LEU A 44 9.30 7.12 3.45
C LEU A 44 9.66 7.06 4.94
N VAL A 45 8.72 7.39 5.84
CA VAL A 45 8.92 7.23 7.29
C VAL A 45 9.14 5.76 7.64
N MET A 46 8.32 4.83 7.11
CA MET A 46 8.50 3.39 7.33
C MET A 46 9.87 2.91 6.85
N LEU A 47 10.31 3.33 5.65
CA LEU A 47 11.65 3.02 5.13
C LEU A 47 12.75 3.55 6.03
N LYS A 48 12.59 4.77 6.55
CA LYS A 48 13.56 5.37 7.48
C LYS A 48 13.65 4.59 8.79
N VAL A 49 12.51 4.17 9.34
CA VAL A 49 12.46 3.33 10.54
C VAL A 49 13.11 1.98 10.27
N PHE A 50 12.81 1.36 9.12
CA PHE A 50 13.39 0.08 8.72
C PHE A 50 14.92 0.16 8.50
N SER A 51 15.43 1.29 8.01
CA SER A 51 16.87 1.50 7.81
C SER A 51 17.68 1.57 9.12
N ASN A 52 16.99 1.58 10.28
CA ASN A 52 17.67 1.58 11.56
C ASN A 52 18.16 0.15 11.88
N PRO A 53 19.47 -0.05 12.23
CA PRO A 53 19.99 -1.35 12.60
C PRO A 53 19.22 -2.08 13.71
N SER A 54 18.61 -1.32 14.62
CA SER A 54 17.76 -1.88 15.69
C SER A 54 16.49 -2.56 15.19
N SER A 55 16.14 -2.41 13.90
CA SER A 55 14.92 -2.97 13.30
C SER A 55 15.12 -4.35 12.66
N ASN A 56 16.26 -4.99 12.83
CA ASN A 56 16.59 -6.30 12.22
C ASN A 56 15.61 -7.41 12.62
N TYR A 57 14.93 -7.32 13.77
CA TYR A 57 13.92 -8.27 14.19
C TYR A 57 12.67 -8.27 13.27
N ILE A 58 12.43 -7.18 12.53
CA ILE A 58 11.27 -7.02 11.64
C ILE A 58 11.35 -8.00 10.46
N THR A 59 12.54 -8.38 10.03
CA THR A 59 12.76 -9.32 8.92
C THR A 59 12.61 -10.79 9.33
N GLY A 60 12.33 -11.07 10.60
CA GLY A 60 12.29 -12.41 11.15
C GLY A 60 11.36 -13.35 10.40
N ASP A 61 10.11 -12.90 10.14
CA ASP A 61 9.11 -13.73 9.45
C ASP A 61 9.52 -14.03 8.01
N VAL A 62 10.03 -13.04 7.27
CA VAL A 62 10.47 -13.23 5.89
C VAL A 62 11.70 -14.12 5.80
N ASN A 63 12.63 -13.97 6.74
CA ASN A 63 13.80 -14.85 6.84
C ASN A 63 13.39 -16.30 7.18
N TYR A 64 12.36 -16.46 8.02
CA TYR A 64 11.78 -17.76 8.33
C TYR A 64 11.17 -18.41 7.07
N TYR A 65 10.34 -17.68 6.32
CA TYR A 65 9.77 -18.19 5.06
C TYR A 65 10.87 -18.63 4.08
N ARG A 66 11.90 -17.81 3.92
CA ARG A 66 13.01 -18.12 3.04
C ARG A 66 13.77 -19.37 3.51
N ALA A 67 14.12 -19.46 4.78
CA ALA A 67 14.87 -20.60 5.33
C ALA A 67 14.14 -21.95 5.07
N TRP A 68 12.82 -21.95 5.22
CA TRP A 68 12.01 -23.14 4.93
C TRP A 68 11.96 -23.47 3.43
N LEU A 69 11.86 -22.46 2.56
CA LEU A 69 11.80 -22.65 1.11
C LEU A 69 13.12 -23.13 0.50
N THR A 70 14.26 -22.75 1.08
CA THR A 70 15.59 -23.08 0.57
C THR A 70 16.28 -24.23 1.33
N GLY A 71 15.75 -24.64 2.46
CA GLY A 71 16.35 -25.62 3.37
C GLY A 71 16.18 -27.10 2.97
N GLY A 72 15.66 -27.42 1.78
CA GLY A 72 15.49 -28.79 1.31
C GLY A 72 14.36 -29.58 2.00
N HIS A 73 13.46 -28.91 2.71
CA HIS A 73 12.31 -29.52 3.34
C HIS A 73 11.28 -30.02 2.31
N THR A 74 10.59 -31.12 2.65
CA THR A 74 9.49 -31.61 1.81
C THR A 74 8.27 -30.71 1.90
N ASP A 75 7.41 -30.72 0.87
CA ASP A 75 6.17 -29.94 0.82
C ASP A 75 5.23 -30.17 2.01
N LYS A 76 5.32 -31.34 2.63
CA LYS A 76 4.51 -31.70 3.79
C LYS A 76 4.99 -31.10 5.11
N GLU A 77 6.26 -30.72 5.16
CA GLU A 77 6.89 -30.15 6.35
C GLU A 77 7.02 -28.63 6.26
N MET A 78 6.90 -28.09 5.03
CA MET A 78 7.03 -26.66 4.78
C MET A 78 5.87 -25.86 5.35
N LEU A 79 6.21 -24.90 6.24
CA LEU A 79 5.28 -23.85 6.66
C LEU A 79 3.86 -24.40 6.91
N ILE A 80 3.79 -25.50 7.69
CA ILE A 80 2.57 -26.32 7.90
C ILE A 80 1.40 -25.49 8.44
N GLU A 81 1.70 -24.36 9.08
CA GLU A 81 0.75 -23.37 9.58
C GLU A 81 0.13 -22.49 8.48
N TYR A 82 0.67 -22.53 7.26
CA TYR A 82 0.19 -21.68 6.16
C TYR A 82 -0.61 -22.46 5.12
N PRO A 83 -1.70 -21.87 4.60
CA PRO A 83 -2.46 -22.48 3.50
C PRO A 83 -1.61 -22.64 2.23
N VAL A 84 -1.88 -23.69 1.46
CA VAL A 84 -1.16 -24.04 0.22
C VAL A 84 -0.99 -22.86 -0.75
N PRO A 85 -1.98 -21.96 -0.98
CA PRO A 85 -1.79 -20.81 -1.86
C PRO A 85 -0.68 -19.86 -1.40
N VAL A 86 -0.44 -19.74 -0.10
CA VAL A 86 0.66 -18.96 0.46
C VAL A 86 2.01 -19.56 0.06
N LEU A 87 2.12 -20.88 0.15
CA LEU A 87 3.34 -21.60 -0.25
C LEU A 87 3.65 -21.40 -1.74
N TRP A 88 2.63 -21.43 -2.61
CA TRP A 88 2.81 -21.15 -4.03
C TRP A 88 3.30 -19.72 -4.27
N PHE A 89 2.69 -18.76 -3.61
CA PHE A 89 3.14 -17.35 -3.69
C PHE A 89 4.60 -17.22 -3.25
N MET A 90 4.98 -17.80 -2.12
CA MET A 90 6.36 -17.75 -1.62
C MET A 90 7.34 -18.45 -2.56
N ARG A 91 6.95 -19.59 -3.19
CA ARG A 91 7.79 -20.26 -4.19
C ARG A 91 8.01 -19.42 -5.45
N VAL A 92 6.98 -18.74 -5.93
CA VAL A 92 7.14 -17.81 -7.05
C VAL A 92 8.16 -16.73 -6.70
N LEU A 93 8.17 -16.22 -5.47
CA LEU A 93 9.16 -15.25 -5.01
C LEU A 93 10.59 -15.80 -5.05
N THR A 94 10.78 -17.08 -4.70
CA THR A 94 12.13 -17.69 -4.75
C THR A 94 12.66 -17.81 -6.17
N TRP A 95 11.80 -18.00 -7.17
CA TRP A 95 12.22 -18.05 -8.59
C TRP A 95 12.73 -16.71 -9.10
N PHE A 96 12.18 -15.61 -8.59
CA PHE A 96 12.60 -14.25 -8.98
C PHE A 96 13.73 -13.71 -8.12
N SER A 97 13.99 -14.28 -6.95
CA SER A 97 15.14 -13.91 -6.12
C SER A 97 16.37 -14.60 -6.66
N VAL A 98 17.03 -13.98 -7.64
CA VAL A 98 18.24 -14.50 -8.29
C VAL A 98 19.37 -14.62 -7.29
N GLY A 99 19.83 -15.84 -7.07
CA GLY A 99 20.91 -16.17 -6.13
C GLY A 99 20.44 -16.37 -4.69
N GLU A 100 21.23 -17.05 -3.90
CA GLU A 100 20.92 -17.41 -2.50
C GLU A 100 20.96 -16.22 -1.51
N GLN A 101 21.04 -14.99 -2.00
CA GLN A 101 21.19 -13.82 -1.14
C GLN A 101 19.84 -13.47 -0.47
N VAL A 102 19.83 -13.58 0.85
CA VAL A 102 18.71 -13.19 1.75
C VAL A 102 18.15 -11.82 1.40
N GLN A 103 19.04 -10.90 1.06
CA GLN A 103 18.70 -9.51 0.81
C GLN A 103 17.75 -9.34 -0.39
N TYR A 104 17.95 -10.07 -1.49
CA TYR A 104 17.09 -9.96 -2.67
C TYR A 104 15.68 -10.51 -2.42
N PHE A 105 15.56 -11.60 -1.68
CA PHE A 105 14.26 -12.13 -1.31
C PHE A 105 13.47 -11.13 -0.45
N ASN A 106 14.12 -10.57 0.57
CA ASN A 106 13.50 -9.58 1.45
C ASN A 106 13.09 -8.32 0.69
N GLN A 107 13.94 -7.83 -0.22
CA GLN A 107 13.63 -6.66 -1.04
C GLN A 107 12.43 -6.92 -1.97
N LEU A 108 12.42 -8.08 -2.65
CA LEU A 108 11.32 -8.45 -3.54
C LEU A 108 10.01 -8.59 -2.77
N PHE A 109 10.06 -9.21 -1.58
CA PHE A 109 8.89 -9.33 -0.71
C PHE A 109 8.33 -7.95 -0.34
N VAL A 110 9.17 -7.03 0.11
CA VAL A 110 8.78 -5.65 0.46
C VAL A 110 8.20 -4.91 -0.74
N VAL A 111 8.81 -5.05 -1.93
CA VAL A 111 8.30 -4.39 -3.15
C VAL A 111 6.89 -4.89 -3.48
N ILE A 112 6.64 -6.18 -3.37
CA ILE A 112 5.29 -6.73 -3.65
C ILE A 112 4.28 -6.24 -2.61
N MET A 113 4.64 -6.22 -1.33
CA MET A 113 3.75 -5.69 -0.29
C MET A 113 3.47 -4.19 -0.50
N LEU A 114 4.46 -3.40 -0.93
CA LEU A 114 4.29 -1.99 -1.28
C LEU A 114 3.36 -1.80 -2.49
N VAL A 115 3.45 -2.67 -3.49
CA VAL A 115 2.54 -2.66 -4.65
C VAL A 115 1.11 -2.98 -4.23
N LEU A 116 0.90 -3.99 -3.40
CA LEU A 116 -0.42 -4.34 -2.86
C LEU A 116 -1.02 -3.20 -2.03
N ASP A 117 -0.21 -2.57 -1.18
CA ASP A 117 -0.57 -1.39 -0.40
C ASP A 117 -1.04 -0.23 -1.32
N ALA A 118 -0.31 0.05 -2.40
CA ALA A 118 -0.67 1.06 -3.37
C ALA A 118 -1.96 0.71 -4.13
N ILE A 119 -2.14 -0.56 -4.52
CA ILE A 119 -3.37 -1.05 -5.18
C ILE A 119 -4.57 -0.82 -4.26
N MET A 120 -4.46 -1.15 -2.98
CA MET A 120 -5.55 -0.95 -2.02
C MET A 120 -5.90 0.54 -1.84
N ALA A 121 -4.90 1.41 -1.68
CA ALA A 121 -5.12 2.86 -1.60
C ALA A 121 -5.83 3.40 -2.86
N MET A 122 -5.40 2.96 -4.04
CA MET A 122 -6.00 3.33 -5.32
C MET A 122 -7.43 2.81 -5.47
N ALA A 123 -7.69 1.56 -5.08
CA ALA A 123 -9.03 0.96 -5.14
C ALA A 123 -10.01 1.71 -4.24
N LEU A 124 -9.61 2.01 -3.01
CA LEU A 124 -10.42 2.82 -2.08
C LEU A 124 -10.75 4.20 -2.68
N TRP A 125 -9.77 4.84 -3.30
CA TRP A 125 -9.99 6.12 -3.96
C TRP A 125 -10.97 6.03 -5.12
N ARG A 126 -10.76 5.08 -6.03
CA ARG A 126 -11.58 4.90 -7.25
C ARG A 126 -13.02 4.50 -6.94
N ASN A 127 -13.25 3.72 -5.88
CA ASN A 127 -14.57 3.32 -5.43
C ASN A 127 -15.31 4.40 -4.62
N GLY A 128 -14.83 5.65 -4.65
CA GLY A 128 -15.46 6.78 -3.96
C GLY A 128 -15.26 6.78 -2.45
N LYS A 129 -14.51 5.83 -1.90
CA LYS A 129 -14.21 5.74 -0.45
C LYS A 129 -12.98 6.61 -0.10
N ARG A 130 -13.04 7.90 -0.41
CA ARG A 130 -11.93 8.85 -0.24
C ARG A 130 -11.37 8.86 1.18
N TRP A 131 -12.23 8.85 2.19
CA TRP A 131 -11.83 8.75 3.59
C TRP A 131 -11.14 7.42 3.90
N GLY A 132 -11.57 6.32 3.27
CA GLY A 132 -10.89 5.03 3.36
C GLY A 132 -9.44 5.11 2.86
N ALA A 133 -9.20 5.78 1.72
CA ALA A 133 -7.85 5.99 1.19
C ALA A 133 -6.99 6.85 2.13
N VAL A 134 -7.55 7.90 2.74
CA VAL A 134 -6.84 8.72 3.74
C VAL A 134 -6.48 7.88 4.97
N TRP A 135 -7.45 7.15 5.54
CA TRP A 135 -7.22 6.29 6.69
C TRP A 135 -6.21 5.19 6.41
N TRP A 136 -6.27 4.55 5.25
CA TRP A 136 -5.27 3.58 4.82
C TRP A 136 -3.87 4.17 4.76
N SER A 137 -3.77 5.40 4.22
CA SER A 137 -2.49 6.11 4.10
C SER A 137 -1.84 6.45 5.45
N ILE A 138 -2.65 6.61 6.51
CA ILE A 138 -2.20 6.89 7.88
C ILE A 138 -2.00 5.60 8.68
N PHE A 139 -2.95 4.67 8.57
CA PHE A 139 -2.99 3.46 9.40
C PHE A 139 -1.81 2.52 9.12
N VAL A 140 -1.48 2.29 7.85
CA VAL A 140 -0.38 1.41 7.48
C VAL A 140 0.96 1.89 8.06
N PRO A 141 1.37 3.18 7.90
CA PRO A 141 2.59 3.65 8.56
C PRO A 141 2.51 3.67 10.09
N ALA A 142 1.34 3.82 10.68
CA ALA A 142 1.16 3.74 12.14
C ALA A 142 1.46 2.34 12.68
N LEU A 143 1.19 1.27 11.90
CA LEU A 143 1.59 -0.10 12.23
C LEU A 143 3.09 -0.35 12.02
N GLY A 144 3.75 0.52 11.28
CA GLY A 144 5.18 0.46 11.01
C GLY A 144 5.58 -0.54 9.93
N PRO A 145 6.90 -0.67 9.68
CA PRO A 145 7.42 -1.48 8.58
C PRO A 145 7.13 -2.98 8.70
N ILE A 146 6.72 -3.47 9.85
CA ILE A 146 6.32 -4.88 10.05
C ILE A 146 5.22 -5.29 9.06
N MET A 147 4.36 -4.37 8.64
CA MET A 147 3.31 -4.63 7.65
C MET A 147 3.86 -5.10 6.29
N TRP A 148 5.08 -4.71 5.95
CA TRP A 148 5.73 -5.14 4.71
C TRP A 148 6.49 -6.45 4.83
N PHE A 149 6.65 -6.98 6.04
CA PHE A 149 7.37 -8.22 6.31
C PHE A 149 6.45 -9.34 6.78
N ARG A 150 5.14 -9.11 6.74
CA ARG A 150 4.12 -10.11 7.05
C ARG A 150 3.23 -10.40 5.84
N PHE A 151 2.91 -11.68 5.67
CA PHE A 151 2.02 -12.11 4.60
C PHE A 151 0.59 -11.57 4.74
N ASP A 152 0.18 -11.13 5.92
CA ASP A 152 -1.19 -10.68 6.25
C ASP A 152 -1.70 -9.55 5.33
N MET A 153 -0.82 -8.79 4.69
CA MET A 153 -1.17 -7.77 3.70
C MET A 153 -1.91 -8.38 2.49
N VAL A 154 -1.52 -9.58 2.05
CA VAL A 154 -2.11 -10.23 0.88
C VAL A 154 -3.58 -10.55 1.08
N PRO A 155 -4.01 -11.34 2.10
CA PRO A 155 -5.41 -11.58 2.35
C PRO A 155 -6.18 -10.30 2.69
N ALA A 156 -5.60 -9.34 3.40
CA ALA A 156 -6.25 -8.07 3.71
C ALA A 156 -6.62 -7.29 2.45
N VAL A 157 -5.70 -7.21 1.48
CA VAL A 157 -5.95 -6.54 0.19
C VAL A 157 -6.97 -7.32 -0.64
N CYS A 158 -6.84 -8.65 -0.71
CA CYS A 158 -7.81 -9.49 -1.43
C CYS A 158 -9.23 -9.31 -0.90
N MET A 159 -9.41 -9.32 0.43
CA MET A 159 -10.72 -9.10 1.06
C MET A 159 -11.24 -7.67 0.85
N GLY A 160 -10.34 -6.69 0.84
CA GLY A 160 -10.72 -5.29 0.61
C GLY A 160 -11.09 -4.96 -0.83
N LEU A 161 -10.68 -5.80 -1.80
CA LEU A 161 -10.98 -5.66 -3.23
C LEU A 161 -12.23 -6.46 -3.66
N ALA A 162 -12.65 -7.46 -2.88
CA ALA A 162 -13.84 -8.25 -3.12
C ALA A 162 -15.14 -7.46 -2.83
#